data_7ed5e8e7858934f403f0e69f90eea9c4
#
_entry.id   7ed5e8e7858934f403f0e69f90eea9c4
#
_cell.length_a   1.000
_cell.length_b   1.000
_cell.length_c   1.000
_cell.angle_alpha   90.00
_cell.angle_beta   90.00
_cell.angle_gamma   90.00
#
_symmetry.space_group_name_H-M   'P 1'
#
loop_
_entity.id
_entity.type
_entity.pdbx_description
1 polymer ?
#
loop_
_entity_poly.entity_id
_entity_poly.type
_entity_poly.pdbx_seq_one_letter_code
_entity_poly.pdbx_strand_id
1 'polypeptide(L)'
;MKDVNQVVDNTLDSLNKARTARPVAGASRKGNNPVLFLVGNSTMRTGTLGNGNNGQWGWGYYAGDYFDSNRITVENHALGGTSSRTFYNRLWPDVIKGVQAGDWVIIELGHNDNGPYDSGRARASIPGIGKDSLNVTIKETGAQETVYTYGEYMRRFINDVKAKGAHPILFSLTPRNAWADKDSTIITRVNKTFGLWAKQVAEEQNVPFIDLNDISARKFEKFGKNKVKYMFYIDRIHTSAFGAKVNAESAADGIRACEGLELAKYLKPVEKDEATGSSRKEGRPVLFTIGDSTVKNKDNDKNGMWGWGSVIADEFDLNKISVENCAMAGRSARTFLDEGRWDKVYHALQPGDFVLIQFGHNDAGEINTGKARAELPGSGEESKVFLMEKTGKY
;
A
#
# COMPACT_ATOMS: atom_id res chain seq x y z
N MET A 1 19.21 -10.18 1.91
CA MET A 1 19.19 -10.60 0.51
C MET A 1 18.44 -9.54 -0.24
N LYS A 2 18.97 -8.98 -1.31
CA LYS A 2 18.14 -8.21 -2.24
C LYS A 2 17.08 -9.19 -2.73
N ASP A 3 15.83 -8.74 -2.80
CA ASP A 3 14.81 -9.47 -3.57
C ASP A 3 15.25 -9.37 -5.03
N VAL A 4 16.24 -10.18 -5.40
CA VAL A 4 16.97 -10.13 -6.70
C VAL A 4 16.06 -10.42 -7.88
N ASN A 5 14.76 -10.40 -7.71
CA ASN A 5 13.90 -11.33 -8.38
C ASN A 5 12.77 -10.65 -9.14
N GLN A 6 12.83 -9.35 -9.27
CA GLN A 6 11.92 -8.68 -10.19
C GLN A 6 12.62 -8.51 -11.55
N VAL A 7 12.85 -9.61 -12.22
CA VAL A 7 13.13 -9.57 -13.67
C VAL A 7 11.81 -9.15 -14.32
N VAL A 8 11.73 -7.90 -14.71
CA VAL A 8 10.59 -7.38 -15.48
C VAL A 8 10.60 -8.09 -16.84
N ASP A 9 9.55 -8.82 -17.13
CA ASP A 9 9.31 -9.31 -18.47
C ASP A 9 8.85 -8.13 -19.35
N ASN A 10 9.79 -7.59 -20.13
CA ASN A 10 9.55 -6.46 -21.03
C ASN A 10 8.84 -6.87 -22.34
N THR A 11 8.48 -8.13 -22.52
CA THR A 11 7.81 -8.60 -23.76
C THR A 11 6.42 -7.98 -23.97
N LEU A 12 5.88 -7.27 -22.98
CA LEU A 12 4.59 -6.60 -23.03
C LEU A 12 4.67 -5.06 -22.92
N ASP A 13 5.74 -4.47 -23.43
CA ASP A 13 6.03 -3.03 -23.38
C ASP A 13 4.87 -2.13 -23.86
N SER A 14 4.10 -2.57 -24.87
CA SER A 14 2.95 -1.82 -25.37
C SER A 14 1.79 -1.75 -24.36
N LEU A 15 1.52 -2.86 -23.66
CA LEU A 15 0.53 -2.89 -22.58
C LEU A 15 1.02 -2.12 -21.35
N ASN A 16 2.31 -2.18 -21.07
CA ASN A 16 2.95 -1.42 -20.00
C ASN A 16 2.85 0.08 -20.23
N LYS A 17 3.13 0.56 -21.43
CA LYS A 17 3.02 1.98 -21.78
C LYS A 17 1.61 2.51 -21.56
N ALA A 18 0.59 1.78 -21.97
CA ALA A 18 -0.81 2.19 -21.79
C ALA A 18 -1.25 2.27 -20.32
N ARG A 19 -0.68 1.41 -19.45
CA ARG A 19 -1.04 1.33 -18.02
C ARG A 19 -0.20 2.18 -17.10
N THR A 20 0.95 2.63 -17.56
CA THR A 20 1.93 3.38 -16.78
C THR A 20 1.89 4.87 -17.05
N ALA A 21 1.17 5.30 -18.07
CA ALA A 21 0.79 6.69 -18.21
C ALA A 21 0.07 7.13 -16.91
N ARG A 22 0.44 8.29 -16.38
CA ARG A 22 -0.36 8.90 -15.31
C ARG A 22 -1.78 9.04 -15.84
N PRO A 23 -2.81 8.73 -15.05
CA PRO A 23 -4.17 8.86 -15.54
C PRO A 23 -4.45 10.31 -15.93
N VAL A 24 -5.29 10.50 -16.93
CA VAL A 24 -5.90 11.82 -17.14
C VAL A 24 -6.83 12.06 -15.95
N ALA A 25 -6.66 13.20 -15.30
CA ALA A 25 -7.36 13.50 -14.06
C ALA A 25 -8.89 13.50 -14.27
N GLY A 26 -9.59 12.71 -13.46
CA GLY A 26 -11.03 12.53 -13.51
C GLY A 26 -11.52 11.53 -14.57
N ALA A 27 -10.63 10.93 -15.38
CA ALA A 27 -11.03 10.01 -16.43
C ALA A 27 -11.59 8.68 -15.92
N SER A 28 -11.28 8.29 -14.69
CA SER A 28 -11.82 7.06 -14.07
C SER A 28 -13.25 7.22 -13.56
N ARG A 29 -13.81 8.43 -13.56
CA ARG A 29 -15.13 8.75 -12.99
C ARG A 29 -16.24 7.90 -13.63
N LYS A 30 -17.04 7.30 -12.79
CA LYS A 30 -18.21 6.50 -13.18
C LYS A 30 -19.49 7.27 -12.88
N GLY A 31 -20.12 7.81 -13.91
CA GLY A 31 -21.31 8.64 -13.72
C GLY A 31 -21.06 9.83 -12.79
N ASN A 32 -21.86 9.95 -11.75
CA ASN A 32 -21.74 11.01 -10.74
C ASN A 32 -20.93 10.58 -9.49
N ASN A 33 -20.29 9.42 -9.52
CA ASN A 33 -19.49 8.95 -8.39
C ASN A 33 -18.26 9.84 -8.19
N PRO A 34 -17.85 10.10 -6.95
CA PRO A 34 -16.63 10.82 -6.69
C PRO A 34 -15.39 10.05 -7.12
N VAL A 35 -14.31 10.78 -7.32
CA VAL A 35 -12.97 10.25 -7.53
C VAL A 35 -12.10 10.59 -6.31
N LEU A 36 -11.32 9.62 -5.88
CA LEU A 36 -10.25 9.83 -4.92
C LEU A 36 -8.93 10.01 -5.68
N PHE A 37 -8.39 11.21 -5.64
CA PHE A 37 -7.10 11.57 -6.22
C PHE A 37 -5.99 11.36 -5.19
N LEU A 38 -4.97 10.60 -5.54
CA LEU A 38 -3.77 10.42 -4.73
C LEU A 38 -2.64 11.27 -5.26
N VAL A 39 -2.16 12.20 -4.45
CA VAL A 39 -1.08 13.15 -4.76
C VAL A 39 0.12 12.83 -3.87
N GLY A 40 1.23 12.45 -4.48
CA GLY A 40 2.41 11.99 -3.73
C GLY A 40 3.64 11.78 -4.61
N ASN A 41 4.61 11.13 -4.03
CA ASN A 41 5.90 10.86 -4.65
C ASN A 41 6.15 9.35 -4.90
N SER A 42 7.41 8.92 -4.88
CA SER A 42 7.79 7.52 -5.16
C SER A 42 7.29 6.50 -4.13
N THR A 43 6.97 6.92 -2.91
CA THR A 43 6.42 6.01 -1.88
C THR A 43 4.95 5.68 -2.13
N MET A 44 4.28 6.50 -2.91
CA MET A 44 2.89 6.30 -3.36
C MET A 44 2.83 5.73 -4.79
N ARG A 45 3.78 6.10 -5.66
CA ARG A 45 3.89 5.58 -7.02
C ARG A 45 4.73 4.30 -7.08
N THR A 46 4.31 3.37 -7.92
CA THR A 46 4.98 2.08 -8.12
C THR A 46 5.95 2.16 -9.29
N GLY A 47 7.25 2.26 -9.00
CA GLY A 47 8.32 2.32 -9.98
C GLY A 47 8.26 3.53 -10.93
N THR A 48 9.16 3.59 -11.89
CA THR A 48 9.20 4.68 -12.87
C THR A 48 8.04 4.61 -13.86
N LEU A 49 7.64 3.41 -14.22
CA LEU A 49 6.50 3.16 -15.11
C LEU A 49 5.17 3.00 -14.35
N GLY A 50 5.17 3.01 -13.03
CA GLY A 50 3.98 2.83 -12.22
C GLY A 50 3.54 1.37 -12.02
N ASN A 51 4.37 0.41 -12.37
CA ASN A 51 4.08 -1.02 -12.36
C ASN A 51 5.14 -1.87 -11.64
N GLY A 52 6.01 -1.25 -10.85
CA GLY A 52 7.07 -1.95 -10.10
C GLY A 52 8.29 -2.36 -10.92
N ASN A 53 8.43 -1.86 -12.15
CA ASN A 53 9.49 -2.25 -13.09
C ASN A 53 10.93 -2.07 -12.56
N ASN A 54 11.13 -1.23 -11.55
CA ASN A 54 12.42 -1.01 -10.89
C ASN A 54 12.47 -1.58 -9.45
N GLY A 55 11.55 -2.45 -9.09
CA GLY A 55 11.46 -3.05 -7.77
C GLY A 55 10.86 -2.12 -6.69
N GLN A 56 10.42 -0.91 -7.04
CA GLN A 56 9.80 0.02 -6.14
C GLN A 56 8.28 -0.05 -6.25
N TRP A 57 7.62 -0.38 -5.14
CA TRP A 57 6.17 -0.43 -5.06
C TRP A 57 5.67 0.65 -4.12
N GLY A 58 4.72 1.44 -4.59
CA GLY A 58 4.07 2.49 -3.81
C GLY A 58 2.69 2.08 -3.33
N TRP A 59 2.30 2.52 -2.15
CA TRP A 59 1.04 2.15 -1.54
C TRP A 59 -0.20 2.59 -2.35
N GLY A 60 -0.09 3.68 -3.10
CA GLY A 60 -1.18 4.16 -3.96
C GLY A 60 -1.60 3.17 -5.05
N TYR A 61 -0.74 2.22 -5.41
CA TYR A 61 -1.07 1.14 -6.34
C TYR A 61 -2.13 0.19 -5.77
N TYR A 62 -2.07 -0.06 -4.46
CA TYR A 62 -2.98 -0.95 -3.75
C TYR A 62 -4.16 -0.23 -3.10
N ALA A 63 -4.16 1.10 -3.07
CA ALA A 63 -5.19 1.89 -2.39
C ALA A 63 -6.61 1.55 -2.88
N GLY A 64 -6.79 1.39 -4.19
CA GLY A 64 -8.08 1.04 -4.79
C GLY A 64 -8.65 -0.31 -4.34
N ASP A 65 -7.81 -1.22 -3.84
CA ASP A 65 -8.26 -2.52 -3.37
C ASP A 65 -9.13 -2.42 -2.10
N TYR A 66 -8.99 -1.33 -1.34
CA TYR A 66 -9.73 -1.05 -0.10
C TYR A 66 -11.04 -0.29 -0.32
N PHE A 67 -11.28 0.26 -1.49
CA PHE A 67 -12.49 1.04 -1.80
C PHE A 67 -13.49 0.25 -2.63
N ASP A 68 -14.78 0.53 -2.43
CA ASP A 68 -15.85 0.00 -3.29
C ASP A 68 -15.83 0.72 -4.65
N SER A 69 -15.30 0.06 -5.65
CA SER A 69 -15.15 0.61 -7.01
C SER A 69 -16.48 0.90 -7.74
N ASN A 70 -17.62 0.49 -7.17
CA ASN A 70 -18.95 0.87 -7.66
C ASN A 70 -19.40 2.24 -7.14
N ARG A 71 -18.78 2.75 -6.07
CA ARG A 71 -19.17 3.98 -5.39
C ARG A 71 -18.12 5.08 -5.47
N ILE A 72 -16.86 4.75 -5.65
CA ILE A 72 -15.74 5.68 -5.79
C ILE A 72 -14.67 5.05 -6.67
N THR A 73 -13.96 5.85 -7.46
CA THR A 73 -12.77 5.41 -8.18
C THR A 73 -11.53 6.04 -7.58
N VAL A 74 -10.39 5.38 -7.70
CA VAL A 74 -9.10 5.85 -7.16
C VAL A 74 -8.14 6.10 -8.30
N GLU A 75 -7.62 7.32 -8.38
CA GLU A 75 -6.61 7.72 -9.36
C GLU A 75 -5.29 8.05 -8.67
N ASN A 76 -4.23 7.34 -9.02
CA ASN A 76 -2.89 7.60 -8.49
C ASN A 76 -2.12 8.55 -9.41
N HIS A 77 -2.06 9.83 -9.05
CA HIS A 77 -1.33 10.88 -9.75
C HIS A 77 0.11 11.08 -9.24
N ALA A 78 0.55 10.28 -8.28
CA ALA A 78 1.88 10.37 -7.72
C ALA A 78 2.98 10.22 -8.79
N LEU A 79 4.10 10.92 -8.60
CA LEU A 79 5.27 10.79 -9.45
C LEU A 79 6.54 10.73 -8.62
N GLY A 80 7.38 9.73 -8.91
CA GLY A 80 8.65 9.53 -8.23
C GLY A 80 9.57 10.76 -8.31
N GLY A 81 10.23 11.07 -7.19
CA GLY A 81 11.18 12.19 -7.09
C GLY A 81 10.56 13.58 -6.92
N THR A 82 9.23 13.71 -6.90
CA THR A 82 8.57 15.00 -6.67
C THR A 82 8.53 15.37 -5.20
N SER A 83 8.64 16.66 -4.94
CA SER A 83 8.43 17.33 -3.65
C SER A 83 7.09 18.07 -3.65
N SER A 84 6.71 18.68 -2.53
CA SER A 84 5.55 19.58 -2.46
C SER A 84 5.63 20.68 -3.52
N ARG A 85 6.79 21.33 -3.64
CA ARG A 85 7.09 22.38 -4.62
C ARG A 85 6.97 21.88 -6.06
N THR A 86 7.70 20.82 -6.41
CA THR A 86 7.76 20.38 -7.81
C THR A 86 6.47 19.72 -8.26
N PHE A 87 5.74 19.07 -7.36
CA PHE A 87 4.43 18.54 -7.67
C PHE A 87 3.45 19.70 -7.91
N TYR A 88 3.41 20.69 -7.02
CA TYR A 88 2.52 21.83 -7.14
C TYR A 88 2.76 22.62 -8.45
N ASN A 89 4.02 22.94 -8.73
CA ASN A 89 4.36 23.79 -9.87
C ASN A 89 4.22 23.09 -11.24
N ARG A 90 4.41 21.76 -11.30
CA ARG A 90 4.55 21.05 -12.59
C ARG A 90 3.43 20.08 -12.90
N LEU A 91 2.82 19.47 -11.89
CA LEU A 91 1.84 18.38 -12.08
C LEU A 91 0.45 18.76 -11.61
N TRP A 92 0.39 19.51 -10.54
CA TRP A 92 -0.87 19.92 -9.93
C TRP A 92 -1.82 20.67 -10.87
N PRO A 93 -1.37 21.59 -11.74
CA PRO A 93 -2.25 22.27 -12.68
C PRO A 93 -3.08 21.32 -13.56
N ASP A 94 -2.54 20.14 -13.90
CA ASP A 94 -3.27 19.16 -14.69
C ASP A 94 -4.19 18.28 -13.81
N VAL A 95 -3.78 17.94 -12.59
CA VAL A 95 -4.59 17.17 -11.67
C VAL A 95 -5.84 17.93 -11.24
N ILE A 96 -5.68 19.19 -10.84
CA ILE A 96 -6.79 20.01 -10.33
C ILE A 96 -7.86 20.29 -11.38
N LYS A 97 -7.54 20.24 -12.67
CA LYS A 97 -8.53 20.35 -13.75
C LYS A 97 -9.58 19.25 -13.72
N GLY A 98 -9.20 18.03 -13.33
CA GLY A 98 -10.09 16.87 -13.25
C GLY A 98 -10.88 16.77 -11.94
N VAL A 99 -10.49 17.56 -10.93
CA VAL A 99 -11.17 17.56 -9.62
C VAL A 99 -12.49 18.32 -9.72
N GLN A 100 -13.55 17.73 -9.18
CA GLN A 100 -14.91 18.28 -9.16
C GLN A 100 -15.46 18.30 -7.73
N ALA A 101 -16.57 18.99 -7.53
CA ALA A 101 -17.26 19.02 -6.25
C ALA A 101 -17.63 17.61 -5.76
N GLY A 102 -17.37 17.33 -4.49
CA GLY A 102 -17.59 16.03 -3.86
C GLY A 102 -16.45 15.02 -4.04
N ASP A 103 -15.41 15.33 -4.83
CA ASP A 103 -14.20 14.50 -4.92
C ASP A 103 -13.34 14.60 -3.65
N TRP A 104 -12.39 13.67 -3.55
CA TRP A 104 -11.44 13.59 -2.46
C TRP A 104 -10.00 13.68 -2.98
N VAL A 105 -9.14 14.37 -2.25
CA VAL A 105 -7.72 14.48 -2.59
C VAL A 105 -6.87 14.16 -1.36
N ILE A 106 -6.13 13.05 -1.41
CA ILE A 106 -5.12 12.72 -0.40
C ILE A 106 -3.76 13.25 -0.86
N ILE A 107 -3.07 13.97 0.01
CA ILE A 107 -1.77 14.58 -0.26
C ILE A 107 -0.74 14.03 0.73
N GLU A 108 0.27 13.31 0.21
CA GLU A 108 1.41 12.75 0.95
C GLU A 108 2.72 13.18 0.26
N LEU A 109 3.29 14.30 0.66
CA LEU A 109 4.53 14.87 0.12
C LEU A 109 5.46 15.29 1.27
N GLY A 110 6.79 15.33 1.00
CA GLY A 110 7.80 15.72 2.00
C GLY A 110 9.10 14.91 1.93
N HIS A 111 9.08 13.68 1.40
CA HIS A 111 10.29 12.85 1.30
C HIS A 111 11.40 13.49 0.45
N ASN A 112 11.07 14.35 -0.48
CA ASN A 112 11.97 14.98 -1.44
C ASN A 112 12.15 16.49 -1.25
N ASP A 113 11.63 17.04 -0.17
CA ASP A 113 11.55 18.48 0.06
C ASP A 113 12.85 19.09 0.65
N ASN A 114 13.84 18.26 0.91
CA ASN A 114 15.17 18.69 1.34
C ASN A 114 16.14 18.84 0.16
N GLY A 115 17.14 19.70 0.35
CA GLY A 115 18.25 19.88 -0.59
C GLY A 115 18.41 21.33 -1.08
N PRO A 116 19.16 21.54 -2.17
CA PRO A 116 19.30 22.86 -2.77
C PRO A 116 18.01 23.37 -3.38
N TYR A 117 17.80 24.70 -3.30
CA TYR A 117 16.63 25.34 -3.91
C TYR A 117 16.81 25.63 -5.39
N ASP A 118 18.06 25.82 -5.83
CA ASP A 118 18.41 26.40 -7.13
C ASP A 118 19.23 25.49 -8.04
N SER A 119 19.59 24.31 -7.58
CA SER A 119 20.52 23.40 -8.31
C SER A 119 20.15 21.93 -8.17
N GLY A 120 20.80 21.10 -8.98
CA GLY A 120 20.51 19.68 -9.07
C GLY A 120 19.07 19.43 -9.48
N ARG A 121 18.28 18.73 -8.65
CA ARG A 121 16.86 18.56 -8.93
C ARG A 121 16.02 19.79 -8.60
N ALA A 122 16.58 20.80 -7.92
CA ALA A 122 15.93 22.06 -7.53
C ALA A 122 14.49 21.83 -6.99
N ARG A 123 14.34 20.92 -6.01
CA ARG A 123 13.03 20.46 -5.56
C ARG A 123 12.73 20.78 -4.10
N ALA A 124 13.71 21.30 -3.35
CA ALA A 124 13.49 21.60 -1.95
C ALA A 124 12.44 22.70 -1.75
N SER A 125 11.63 22.55 -0.71
CA SER A 125 10.80 23.62 -0.13
C SER A 125 11.49 24.22 1.08
N ILE A 126 11.16 25.44 1.47
CA ILE A 126 11.66 26.04 2.69
C ILE A 126 11.07 25.25 3.88
N PRO A 127 11.89 24.85 4.88
CA PRO A 127 11.41 24.14 6.05
C PRO A 127 10.39 24.94 6.87
N GLY A 128 9.39 24.23 7.41
CA GLY A 128 8.40 24.82 8.32
C GLY A 128 7.08 25.18 7.67
N ILE A 129 6.25 25.88 8.45
CA ILE A 129 4.89 26.26 8.06
C ILE A 129 4.67 27.75 7.92
N GLY A 130 5.73 28.56 8.02
CA GLY A 130 5.67 30.03 7.82
C GLY A 130 5.20 30.40 6.41
N LYS A 131 5.10 31.71 6.16
CA LYS A 131 4.75 32.30 4.86
C LYS A 131 5.95 32.78 4.08
N ASP A 132 7.15 32.43 4.53
CA ASP A 132 8.40 32.87 3.91
C ASP A 132 8.51 32.34 2.48
N SER A 133 9.17 33.12 1.65
CA SER A 133 9.48 32.75 0.28
C SER A 133 10.86 33.26 -0.12
N LEU A 134 11.43 32.60 -1.13
CA LEU A 134 12.74 32.92 -1.68
C LEU A 134 12.70 32.89 -3.19
N ASN A 135 13.12 33.95 -3.86
CA ASN A 135 13.28 33.94 -5.30
C ASN A 135 14.65 33.33 -5.65
N VAL A 136 14.63 32.37 -6.55
CA VAL A 136 15.84 31.67 -7.00
C VAL A 136 15.92 31.67 -8.52
N THR A 137 17.15 31.62 -9.03
CA THR A 137 17.42 31.30 -10.44
C THR A 137 17.92 29.86 -10.51
N ILE A 138 17.20 29.00 -11.19
CA ILE A 138 17.58 27.60 -11.37
C ILE A 138 18.85 27.52 -12.20
N LYS A 139 19.93 27.01 -11.65
CA LYS A 139 21.27 27.01 -12.28
C LYS A 139 21.33 26.25 -13.60
N GLU A 140 20.59 25.16 -13.71
CA GLU A 140 20.58 24.31 -14.89
C GLU A 140 19.78 24.89 -16.07
N THR A 141 18.80 25.77 -15.81
CA THR A 141 17.89 26.27 -16.84
C THR A 141 17.84 27.79 -16.97
N GLY A 142 18.35 28.53 -15.98
CA GLY A 142 18.20 29.99 -15.88
C GLY A 142 16.78 30.47 -15.51
N ALA A 143 15.84 29.54 -15.25
CA ALA A 143 14.47 29.89 -14.93
C ALA A 143 14.38 30.57 -13.56
N GLN A 144 13.56 31.61 -13.48
CA GLN A 144 13.21 32.25 -12.21
C GLN A 144 12.06 31.51 -11.53
N GLU A 145 12.18 31.23 -10.25
CA GLU A 145 11.15 30.55 -9.48
C GLU A 145 11.08 31.11 -8.05
N THR A 146 9.86 31.27 -7.52
CA THR A 146 9.65 31.57 -6.10
C THR A 146 9.44 30.27 -5.35
N VAL A 147 10.32 30.01 -4.38
CA VAL A 147 10.23 28.87 -3.47
C VAL A 147 9.52 29.30 -2.20
N TYR A 148 8.53 28.51 -1.78
CA TYR A 148 7.77 28.75 -0.56
C TYR A 148 8.11 27.70 0.51
N THR A 149 7.59 27.91 1.72
CA THR A 149 7.68 26.91 2.77
C THR A 149 6.86 25.66 2.39
N TYR A 150 7.22 24.53 3.00
CA TYR A 150 6.45 23.31 2.89
C TYR A 150 4.97 23.52 3.27
N GLY A 151 4.74 24.23 4.38
CA GLY A 151 3.39 24.52 4.83
C GLY A 151 2.60 25.39 3.88
N GLU A 152 3.26 26.35 3.21
CA GLU A 152 2.59 27.19 2.22
C GLU A 152 2.16 26.37 0.99
N TYR A 153 2.98 25.42 0.52
CA TYR A 153 2.55 24.50 -0.54
C TYR A 153 1.36 23.65 -0.10
N MET A 154 1.35 23.14 1.15
CA MET A 154 0.20 22.38 1.65
C MET A 154 -1.07 23.24 1.70
N ARG A 155 -1.00 24.49 2.15
CA ARG A 155 -2.15 25.44 2.13
C ARG A 155 -2.67 25.67 0.71
N ARG A 156 -1.80 25.82 -0.25
CA ARG A 156 -2.18 26.01 -1.66
C ARG A 156 -2.93 24.82 -2.21
N PHE A 157 -2.42 23.60 -2.02
CA PHE A 157 -3.15 22.40 -2.37
C PHE A 157 -4.54 22.34 -1.73
N ILE A 158 -4.63 22.60 -0.43
CA ILE A 158 -5.89 22.61 0.31
C ILE A 158 -6.88 23.62 -0.24
N ASN A 159 -6.41 24.84 -0.48
CA ASN A 159 -7.24 25.93 -0.97
C ASN A 159 -7.77 25.66 -2.38
N ASP A 160 -6.94 25.14 -3.26
CA ASP A 160 -7.33 24.78 -4.63
C ASP A 160 -8.39 23.66 -4.62
N VAL A 161 -8.22 22.65 -3.76
CA VAL A 161 -9.19 21.56 -3.63
C VAL A 161 -10.52 22.07 -3.06
N LYS A 162 -10.48 22.90 -2.00
CA LYS A 162 -11.68 23.53 -1.43
C LYS A 162 -12.39 24.43 -2.44
N ALA A 163 -11.65 25.17 -3.26
CA ALA A 163 -12.21 26.03 -4.31
C ALA A 163 -12.98 25.24 -5.37
N LYS A 164 -12.66 23.95 -5.55
CA LYS A 164 -13.41 23.03 -6.41
C LYS A 164 -14.64 22.43 -5.73
N GLY A 165 -14.90 22.70 -4.45
CA GLY A 165 -15.92 22.02 -3.66
C GLY A 165 -15.57 20.58 -3.33
N ALA A 166 -14.29 20.23 -3.39
CA ALA A 166 -13.77 18.91 -3.07
C ALA A 166 -13.14 18.87 -1.66
N HIS A 167 -12.76 17.68 -1.21
CA HIS A 167 -12.34 17.41 0.16
C HIS A 167 -10.86 17.05 0.24
N PRO A 168 -9.98 17.95 0.74
CA PRO A 168 -8.57 17.65 0.93
C PRO A 168 -8.35 16.88 2.23
N ILE A 169 -7.37 15.95 2.21
CA ILE A 169 -6.88 15.21 3.36
C ILE A 169 -5.36 15.22 3.32
N LEU A 170 -4.71 15.61 4.40
CA LEU A 170 -3.26 15.51 4.51
C LEU A 170 -2.85 14.21 5.21
N PHE A 171 -1.84 13.57 4.65
CA PHE A 171 -1.18 12.41 5.24
C PHE A 171 0.23 12.77 5.70
N SER A 172 0.67 12.19 6.82
CA SER A 172 2.10 12.12 7.11
C SER A 172 2.80 11.16 6.15
N LEU A 173 4.13 11.19 6.13
CA LEU A 173 4.93 10.37 5.23
C LEU A 173 4.88 8.89 5.61
N THR A 174 5.06 8.00 4.65
CA THR A 174 5.34 6.59 4.95
C THR A 174 6.61 6.47 5.81
N PRO A 175 6.70 5.49 6.72
CA PRO A 175 7.89 5.29 7.53
C PRO A 175 9.07 4.79 6.67
N ARG A 176 10.27 4.98 7.20
CA ARG A 176 11.50 4.42 6.65
C ARG A 176 11.89 3.17 7.44
N ASN A 177 12.61 2.26 6.82
CA ASN A 177 13.28 1.18 7.54
C ASN A 177 14.49 1.78 8.32
N ALA A 178 14.18 2.53 9.37
CA ALA A 178 15.13 3.20 10.23
C ALA A 178 14.70 3.02 11.69
N TRP A 179 15.44 2.20 12.41
CA TRP A 179 15.18 1.86 13.79
C TRP A 179 15.87 2.87 14.73
N ALA A 180 15.27 3.13 15.88
CA ALA A 180 15.74 4.17 16.80
C ALA A 180 17.19 3.94 17.24
N ASP A 181 17.55 2.67 17.46
CA ASP A 181 18.92 2.22 17.72
C ASP A 181 19.12 0.78 17.22
N LYS A 182 20.33 0.22 17.43
CA LYS A 182 20.67 -1.12 16.93
C LYS A 182 19.77 -2.23 17.50
N ASP A 183 19.39 -2.12 18.74
CA ASP A 183 18.62 -3.14 19.47
C ASP A 183 17.14 -2.77 19.61
N SER A 184 16.74 -1.61 19.06
CA SER A 184 15.39 -1.09 19.14
C SER A 184 14.40 -1.95 18.36
N THR A 185 13.22 -2.09 18.93
CA THR A 185 12.02 -2.62 18.26
C THR A 185 11.14 -1.49 17.69
N ILE A 186 11.58 -0.23 17.79
CA ILE A 186 10.83 0.96 17.42
C ILE A 186 11.43 1.61 16.18
N ILE A 187 10.59 1.83 15.18
CA ILE A 187 10.93 2.59 13.97
C ILE A 187 10.89 4.09 14.28
N THR A 188 11.91 4.80 13.80
CA THR A 188 11.97 6.25 13.94
C THR A 188 10.84 6.93 13.18
N ARG A 189 10.05 7.74 13.88
CA ARG A 189 8.95 8.53 13.31
C ARG A 189 9.45 9.84 12.68
N VAL A 190 8.77 10.30 11.63
CA VAL A 190 9.06 11.62 11.01
C VAL A 190 8.19 12.74 11.59
N ASN A 191 7.85 12.62 12.84
CA ASN A 191 6.93 13.53 13.55
C ASN A 191 7.58 14.82 14.09
N LYS A 192 8.83 15.09 13.75
CA LYS A 192 9.55 16.34 14.12
C LYS A 192 9.80 17.28 12.95
N THR A 193 9.38 16.89 11.75
CA THR A 193 9.60 17.62 10.49
C THR A 193 8.34 17.57 9.61
N PHE A 194 8.43 17.14 8.38
CA PHE A 194 7.33 17.18 7.40
C PHE A 194 6.02 16.55 7.89
N GLY A 195 6.06 15.46 8.66
CA GLY A 195 4.87 14.87 9.24
C GLY A 195 4.21 15.80 10.27
N LEU A 196 5.01 16.46 11.12
CA LEU A 196 4.52 17.48 12.07
C LEU A 196 3.95 18.69 11.32
N TRP A 197 4.67 19.19 10.33
CA TRP A 197 4.24 20.35 9.56
C TRP A 197 2.94 20.08 8.77
N ALA A 198 2.79 18.89 8.20
CA ALA A 198 1.53 18.49 7.57
C ALA A 198 0.38 18.50 8.58
N LYS A 199 0.59 17.95 9.79
CA LYS A 199 -0.40 17.97 10.87
C LYS A 199 -0.78 19.38 11.27
N GLN A 200 0.20 20.25 11.52
CA GLN A 200 -0.04 21.65 11.92
C GLN A 200 -0.82 22.43 10.86
N VAL A 201 -0.51 22.23 9.57
CA VAL A 201 -1.28 22.86 8.49
C VAL A 201 -2.69 22.30 8.39
N ALA A 202 -2.87 20.99 8.58
CA ALA A 202 -4.21 20.38 8.58
C ALA A 202 -5.07 20.94 9.72
N GLU A 203 -4.52 21.07 10.91
CA GLU A 203 -5.18 21.70 12.08
C GLU A 203 -5.51 23.17 11.79
N GLU A 204 -4.56 23.96 11.28
CA GLU A 204 -4.76 25.37 10.91
C GLU A 204 -5.87 25.55 9.87
N GLN A 205 -5.91 24.66 8.87
CA GLN A 205 -6.83 24.74 7.74
C GLN A 205 -8.16 24.00 8.01
N ASN A 206 -8.32 23.40 9.18
CA ASN A 206 -9.47 22.58 9.56
C ASN A 206 -9.79 21.52 8.48
N VAL A 207 -8.79 20.69 8.18
CA VAL A 207 -8.92 19.54 7.26
C VAL A 207 -8.43 18.27 7.95
N PRO A 208 -8.94 17.08 7.57
CA PRO A 208 -8.50 15.82 8.14
C PRO A 208 -6.99 15.60 7.97
N PHE A 209 -6.37 15.04 9.02
CA PHE A 209 -4.99 14.56 9.00
C PHE A 209 -4.93 13.09 9.39
N ILE A 210 -4.16 12.31 8.65
CA ILE A 210 -3.90 10.90 8.96
C ILE A 210 -2.42 10.68 9.15
N ASP A 211 -2.04 10.21 10.34
CA ASP A 211 -0.64 9.85 10.64
C ASP A 211 -0.28 8.48 10.09
N LEU A 212 -0.15 8.41 8.75
CA LEU A 212 0.26 7.20 8.04
C LEU A 212 1.59 6.67 8.56
N ASN A 213 2.50 7.57 8.95
CA ASN A 213 3.82 7.20 9.48
C ASN A 213 3.71 6.31 10.71
N ASP A 214 2.93 6.74 11.70
CA ASP A 214 2.79 6.00 12.94
C ASP A 214 1.99 4.71 12.74
N ILE A 215 0.90 4.74 11.99
CA ILE A 215 0.07 3.56 11.72
C ILE A 215 0.88 2.46 11.02
N SER A 216 1.58 2.82 9.94
CA SER A 216 2.43 1.86 9.20
C SER A 216 3.62 1.40 10.02
N ALA A 217 4.28 2.31 10.74
CA ALA A 217 5.43 1.95 11.56
C ALA A 217 5.07 0.93 12.65
N ARG A 218 3.93 1.10 13.33
CA ARG A 218 3.45 0.11 14.31
C ARG A 218 3.21 -1.26 13.69
N LYS A 219 2.71 -1.32 12.46
CA LYS A 219 2.57 -2.60 11.74
C LYS A 219 3.93 -3.21 11.42
N PHE A 220 4.88 -2.43 10.89
CA PHE A 220 6.25 -2.90 10.65
C PHE A 220 6.96 -3.34 11.93
N GLU A 221 6.77 -2.65 13.03
CA GLU A 221 7.33 -3.03 14.34
C GLU A 221 6.87 -4.43 14.78
N LYS A 222 5.60 -4.77 14.54
CA LYS A 222 5.06 -6.11 14.82
C LYS A 222 5.72 -7.20 13.98
N PHE A 223 6.09 -6.91 12.73
CA PHE A 223 6.86 -7.86 11.90
C PHE A 223 8.30 -8.06 12.39
N GLY A 224 8.85 -7.06 13.04
CA GLY A 224 10.22 -7.08 13.56
C GLY A 224 11.28 -6.82 12.49
N LYS A 225 12.44 -6.36 12.95
CA LYS A 225 13.55 -5.85 12.13
C LYS A 225 14.02 -6.82 11.03
N ASN A 226 14.06 -8.11 11.36
CA ASN A 226 14.55 -9.14 10.44
C ASN A 226 13.62 -9.35 9.23
N LYS A 227 12.32 -9.15 9.39
CA LYS A 227 11.34 -9.28 8.30
C LYS A 227 11.16 -7.98 7.55
N VAL A 228 11.16 -6.85 8.24
CA VAL A 228 10.98 -5.52 7.64
C VAL A 228 12.06 -5.19 6.61
N LYS A 229 13.28 -5.71 6.76
CA LYS A 229 14.34 -5.53 5.73
C LYS A 229 13.94 -6.04 4.33
N TYR A 230 13.06 -7.04 4.24
CA TYR A 230 12.54 -7.57 2.98
C TYR A 230 11.34 -6.76 2.45
N MET A 231 10.76 -5.90 3.28
CA MET A 231 9.70 -4.98 2.87
C MET A 231 10.24 -3.68 2.27
N PHE A 232 11.57 -3.46 2.36
CA PHE A 232 12.30 -2.33 1.79
C PHE A 232 13.43 -2.85 0.91
N TYR A 233 13.13 -2.97 -0.36
CA TYR A 233 13.93 -3.73 -1.30
C TYR A 233 15.24 -3.06 -1.74
N ILE A 234 15.18 -1.84 -2.23
CA ILE A 234 16.34 -1.15 -2.84
C ILE A 234 17.09 -0.33 -1.79
N ASP A 235 16.35 0.32 -0.93
CA ASP A 235 16.86 1.22 0.09
C ASP A 235 15.95 1.21 1.33
N ARG A 236 16.18 2.12 2.25
CA ARG A 236 15.38 2.22 3.47
C ARG A 236 14.07 3.03 3.34
N ILE A 237 13.74 3.53 2.15
CA ILE A 237 12.59 4.42 1.89
C ILE A 237 11.54 3.73 1.05
N HIS A 238 11.97 3.10 -0.05
CA HIS A 238 11.09 2.51 -1.04
C HIS A 238 10.74 1.07 -0.69
N THR A 239 9.46 0.79 -0.64
CA THR A 239 8.95 -0.52 -0.23
C THR A 239 8.93 -1.53 -1.39
N SER A 240 9.00 -2.81 -1.04
CA SER A 240 8.59 -3.92 -1.90
C SER A 240 7.06 -3.92 -2.06
N ALA A 241 6.54 -4.81 -2.90
CA ALA A 241 5.08 -4.97 -3.04
C ALA A 241 4.40 -5.25 -1.70
N PHE A 242 4.98 -6.11 -0.86
CA PHE A 242 4.43 -6.41 0.46
C PHE A 242 4.44 -5.19 1.38
N GLY A 243 5.55 -4.47 1.48
CA GLY A 243 5.63 -3.24 2.27
C GLY A 243 4.65 -2.16 1.80
N ALA A 244 4.42 -2.07 0.47
CA ALA A 244 3.43 -1.15 -0.10
C ALA A 244 1.99 -1.55 0.27
N LYS A 245 1.66 -2.85 0.29
CA LYS A 245 0.35 -3.34 0.78
C LYS A 245 0.13 -2.97 2.25
N VAL A 246 1.13 -3.14 3.12
CA VAL A 246 1.04 -2.73 4.53
C VAL A 246 0.76 -1.24 4.67
N ASN A 247 1.42 -0.40 3.86
CA ASN A 247 1.15 1.04 3.86
C ASN A 247 -0.26 1.38 3.33
N ALA A 248 -0.75 0.68 2.29
CA ALA A 248 -2.11 0.88 1.77
C ALA A 248 -3.19 0.47 2.78
N GLU A 249 -2.99 -0.66 3.45
CA GLU A 249 -3.85 -1.09 4.56
C GLU A 249 -3.83 -0.07 5.69
N SER A 250 -2.65 0.45 6.06
CA SER A 250 -2.51 1.49 7.07
C SER A 250 -3.23 2.79 6.70
N ALA A 251 -3.20 3.16 5.41
CA ALA A 251 -3.96 4.31 4.92
C ALA A 251 -5.48 4.09 5.07
N ALA A 252 -5.98 2.91 4.70
CA ALA A 252 -7.38 2.56 4.87
C ALA A 252 -7.80 2.52 6.35
N ASP A 253 -6.95 1.98 7.22
CA ASP A 253 -7.22 1.95 8.67
C ASP A 253 -7.24 3.36 9.26
N GLY A 254 -6.31 4.23 8.83
CA GLY A 254 -6.30 5.63 9.23
C GLY A 254 -7.56 6.37 8.80
N ILE A 255 -8.05 6.13 7.58
CA ILE A 255 -9.30 6.68 7.07
C ILE A 255 -10.49 6.20 7.92
N ARG A 256 -10.55 4.90 8.27
CA ARG A 256 -11.62 4.35 9.14
C ARG A 256 -11.60 4.94 10.55
N ALA A 257 -10.41 5.14 11.11
CA ALA A 257 -10.23 5.63 12.45
C ALA A 257 -10.38 7.15 12.60
N CYS A 258 -10.36 7.89 11.50
CA CYS A 258 -10.50 9.34 11.51
C CYS A 258 -11.97 9.72 11.72
N GLU A 259 -12.28 10.20 12.92
CA GLU A 259 -13.65 10.55 13.32
C GLU A 259 -14.24 11.61 12.39
N GLY A 260 -15.48 11.40 11.93
CA GLY A 260 -16.19 12.32 11.05
C GLY A 260 -15.70 12.33 9.61
N LEU A 261 -14.72 11.51 9.22
CA LEU A 261 -14.22 11.48 7.85
C LEU A 261 -15.15 10.67 6.93
N GLU A 262 -15.98 11.39 6.18
CA GLU A 262 -16.98 10.83 5.27
C GLU A 262 -16.39 9.91 4.17
N LEU A 263 -15.09 10.03 3.86
CA LEU A 263 -14.41 9.14 2.91
C LEU A 263 -14.49 7.67 3.37
N ALA A 264 -14.54 7.42 4.67
CA ALA A 264 -14.63 6.07 5.25
C ALA A 264 -15.84 5.27 4.75
N LYS A 265 -16.94 5.93 4.37
CA LYS A 265 -18.16 5.26 3.85
C LYS A 265 -17.97 4.59 2.48
N TYR A 266 -16.92 4.93 1.76
CA TYR A 266 -16.56 4.32 0.49
C TYR A 266 -15.59 3.16 0.63
N LEU A 267 -15.02 2.93 1.80
CA LEU A 267 -14.20 1.75 2.06
C LEU A 267 -15.07 0.49 2.03
N LYS A 268 -14.51 -0.57 1.47
CA LYS A 268 -15.09 -1.91 1.61
C LYS A 268 -15.23 -2.23 3.10
N PRO A 269 -16.30 -2.92 3.50
CA PRO A 269 -16.38 -3.47 4.83
C PRO A 269 -15.07 -4.25 5.11
N VAL A 270 -14.54 -4.09 6.31
CA VAL A 270 -13.57 -5.09 6.79
C VAL A 270 -14.37 -6.36 6.82
N GLU A 271 -14.06 -7.30 5.90
CA GLU A 271 -14.59 -8.64 6.05
C GLU A 271 -14.19 -9.07 7.47
N LYS A 272 -15.17 -9.17 8.34
CA LYS A 272 -15.03 -9.98 9.53
C LYS A 272 -15.02 -11.41 9.00
N ASP A 273 -13.86 -11.84 8.47
CA ASP A 273 -13.56 -13.25 8.57
C ASP A 273 -13.77 -13.59 10.04
N GLU A 274 -14.44 -14.67 10.32
CA GLU A 274 -14.36 -15.27 11.67
C GLU A 274 -12.87 -15.20 11.98
N ALA A 275 -12.52 -14.37 12.96
CA ALA A 275 -11.16 -13.86 13.06
C ALA A 275 -10.25 -15.08 13.16
N THR A 276 -9.35 -15.24 12.22
CA THR A 276 -8.37 -16.32 12.25
C THR A 276 -7.73 -16.31 13.64
N GLY A 277 -7.77 -17.43 14.35
CA GLY A 277 -7.44 -17.50 15.77
C GLY A 277 -8.63 -17.36 16.73
N SER A 278 -9.87 -17.21 16.21
CA SER A 278 -11.09 -17.06 17.04
C SER A 278 -11.43 -18.29 17.87
N SER A 279 -10.97 -19.46 17.46
CA SER A 279 -11.12 -20.73 18.23
C SER A 279 -10.19 -20.81 19.43
N ARG A 280 -9.24 -19.89 19.57
CA ARG A 280 -8.26 -19.90 20.65
C ARG A 280 -8.92 -19.85 22.00
N LYS A 281 -8.55 -20.77 22.86
CA LYS A 281 -8.91 -20.80 24.26
C LYS A 281 -7.69 -20.39 25.09
N GLU A 282 -7.93 -19.71 26.21
CA GLU A 282 -6.85 -19.21 27.06
C GLU A 282 -5.88 -20.35 27.46
N GLY A 283 -4.59 -20.08 27.34
CA GLY A 283 -3.50 -21.01 27.69
C GLY A 283 -3.36 -22.24 26.76
N ARG A 284 -4.04 -22.27 25.60
CA ARG A 284 -4.00 -23.39 24.67
C ARG A 284 -3.47 -23.03 23.30
N PRO A 285 -2.67 -23.90 22.66
CA PRO A 285 -2.24 -23.67 21.28
C PRO A 285 -3.40 -23.83 20.29
N VAL A 286 -3.20 -23.27 19.11
CA VAL A 286 -4.06 -23.48 17.93
C VAL A 286 -3.27 -24.24 16.86
N LEU A 287 -3.89 -25.26 16.28
CA LEU A 287 -3.43 -25.90 15.05
C LEU A 287 -4.14 -25.26 13.86
N PHE A 288 -3.41 -24.53 13.06
CA PHE A 288 -3.89 -23.99 11.78
C PHE A 288 -3.57 -24.95 10.64
N THR A 289 -4.55 -25.27 9.80
CA THR A 289 -4.30 -26.00 8.55
C THR A 289 -4.47 -25.04 7.37
N ILE A 290 -3.48 -24.98 6.50
CA ILE A 290 -3.52 -24.20 5.28
C ILE A 290 -3.26 -25.07 4.06
N GLY A 291 -3.88 -24.74 2.93
CA GLY A 291 -3.78 -25.54 1.73
C GLY A 291 -4.87 -25.20 0.72
N ASP A 292 -5.04 -26.11 -0.23
CA ASP A 292 -6.01 -26.01 -1.31
C ASP A 292 -7.35 -26.74 -1.02
N SER A 293 -8.05 -27.20 -2.08
CA SER A 293 -9.33 -27.92 -1.96
C SER A 293 -9.21 -29.25 -1.23
N THR A 294 -8.05 -29.91 -1.29
CA THR A 294 -7.84 -31.19 -0.61
C THR A 294 -7.77 -31.06 0.91
N VAL A 295 -7.56 -29.85 1.40
CA VAL A 295 -7.59 -29.47 2.81
C VAL A 295 -8.91 -28.80 3.20
N LYS A 296 -9.46 -27.94 2.31
CA LYS A 296 -10.56 -27.01 2.62
C LYS A 296 -11.92 -27.65 2.73
N ASN A 297 -12.30 -28.49 1.78
CA ASN A 297 -13.70 -28.78 1.51
C ASN A 297 -14.48 -29.23 2.77
N LYS A 298 -15.72 -28.77 2.87
CA LYS A 298 -16.60 -28.99 4.02
C LYS A 298 -17.60 -30.11 3.76
N ASP A 299 -18.14 -30.61 4.83
CA ASP A 299 -19.13 -31.68 4.90
C ASP A 299 -20.42 -31.41 4.12
N ASN A 300 -20.74 -30.15 3.80
CA ASN A 300 -21.89 -29.79 3.00
C ASN A 300 -21.52 -29.35 1.57
N ASP A 301 -20.33 -29.71 1.06
CA ASP A 301 -19.94 -29.42 -0.32
C ASP A 301 -20.87 -30.14 -1.29
N LYS A 302 -21.57 -29.36 -2.12
CA LYS A 302 -22.55 -29.86 -3.10
C LYS A 302 -21.93 -30.78 -4.17
N ASN A 303 -20.61 -30.72 -4.36
CA ASN A 303 -19.88 -31.53 -5.31
C ASN A 303 -19.36 -32.83 -4.69
N GLY A 304 -19.67 -33.11 -3.42
CA GLY A 304 -19.22 -34.30 -2.71
C GLY A 304 -17.71 -34.34 -2.44
N MET A 305 -17.05 -33.18 -2.45
CA MET A 305 -15.62 -33.10 -2.19
C MET A 305 -15.35 -32.75 -0.73
N TRP A 306 -14.50 -33.54 -0.10
CA TRP A 306 -14.10 -33.37 1.30
C TRP A 306 -12.60 -33.14 1.39
N GLY A 307 -12.20 -32.15 2.17
CA GLY A 307 -10.79 -31.91 2.50
C GLY A 307 -10.46 -32.47 3.89
N TRP A 308 -9.27 -33.05 4.03
CA TRP A 308 -8.85 -33.66 5.31
C TRP A 308 -8.82 -32.64 6.46
N GLY A 309 -8.55 -31.37 6.20
CA GLY A 309 -8.58 -30.31 7.21
C GLY A 309 -9.96 -30.07 7.83
N SER A 310 -11.03 -30.56 7.20
CA SER A 310 -12.39 -30.48 7.76
C SER A 310 -12.68 -31.53 8.83
N VAL A 311 -11.89 -32.61 8.86
CA VAL A 311 -12.09 -33.75 9.78
C VAL A 311 -10.94 -33.94 10.74
N ILE A 312 -9.80 -33.29 10.53
CA ILE A 312 -8.60 -33.51 11.36
C ILE A 312 -8.82 -33.17 12.85
N ALA A 313 -9.77 -32.27 13.13
CA ALA A 313 -10.08 -31.89 14.50
C ALA A 313 -10.54 -33.07 15.36
N ASP A 314 -11.14 -34.10 14.75
CA ASP A 314 -11.63 -35.29 15.42
C ASP A 314 -10.49 -36.16 15.98
N GLU A 315 -9.26 -36.00 15.49
CA GLU A 315 -8.05 -36.70 15.91
C GLU A 315 -7.34 -35.99 17.09
N PHE A 316 -7.81 -34.84 17.54
CA PHE A 316 -7.18 -34.08 18.62
C PHE A 316 -8.08 -33.96 19.86
N ASP A 317 -7.44 -33.94 21.05
CA ASP A 317 -8.11 -33.55 22.27
C ASP A 317 -8.39 -32.04 22.30
N LEU A 318 -9.60 -31.65 21.89
CA LEU A 318 -10.03 -30.27 21.82
C LEU A 318 -10.10 -29.55 23.20
N ASN A 319 -9.83 -30.29 24.30
CA ASN A 319 -9.59 -29.67 25.59
C ASN A 319 -8.14 -29.15 25.73
N LYS A 320 -7.22 -29.58 24.88
CA LYS A 320 -5.79 -29.20 24.92
C LYS A 320 -5.36 -28.32 23.78
N ILE A 321 -6.04 -28.38 22.63
CA ILE A 321 -5.69 -27.63 21.42
C ILE A 321 -6.96 -27.24 20.69
N SER A 322 -6.96 -26.08 20.05
CA SER A 322 -7.98 -25.69 19.06
C SER A 322 -7.48 -26.01 17.65
N VAL A 323 -8.40 -26.30 16.72
CA VAL A 323 -8.08 -26.61 15.32
C VAL A 323 -8.84 -25.63 14.42
N GLU A 324 -8.14 -24.95 13.53
CA GLU A 324 -8.72 -24.03 12.53
C GLU A 324 -8.31 -24.39 11.12
N ASN A 325 -9.29 -24.69 10.26
CA ASN A 325 -9.05 -24.92 8.85
C ASN A 325 -9.11 -23.62 8.06
N CYS A 326 -7.95 -23.01 7.81
CA CYS A 326 -7.78 -21.78 7.05
C CYS A 326 -7.50 -22.00 5.56
N ALA A 327 -7.55 -23.24 5.07
CA ALA A 327 -7.32 -23.59 3.68
C ALA A 327 -8.35 -22.95 2.74
N MET A 328 -8.01 -22.79 1.47
CA MET A 328 -8.91 -22.25 0.45
C MET A 328 -8.81 -23.02 -0.87
N ALA A 329 -9.95 -23.57 -1.29
CA ALA A 329 -10.04 -24.33 -2.53
C ALA A 329 -9.52 -23.56 -3.76
N GLY A 330 -8.78 -24.23 -4.64
CA GLY A 330 -8.28 -23.66 -5.88
C GLY A 330 -7.04 -22.76 -5.75
N ARG A 331 -6.46 -22.64 -4.56
CA ARG A 331 -5.24 -21.82 -4.32
C ARG A 331 -3.99 -22.67 -4.47
N SER A 332 -2.98 -22.05 -5.08
CA SER A 332 -1.59 -22.50 -5.02
C SER A 332 -0.91 -21.86 -3.80
N ALA A 333 0.33 -22.25 -3.51
CA ALA A 333 1.13 -21.60 -2.48
C ALA A 333 1.27 -20.09 -2.77
N ARG A 334 1.57 -19.72 -4.02
CA ARG A 334 1.66 -18.32 -4.47
C ARG A 334 0.36 -17.56 -4.27
N THR A 335 -0.77 -18.05 -4.79
CA THR A 335 -2.02 -17.31 -4.73
C THR A 335 -2.58 -17.22 -3.30
N PHE A 336 -2.26 -18.17 -2.44
CA PHE A 336 -2.59 -18.09 -1.02
C PHE A 336 -1.85 -16.94 -0.32
N LEU A 337 -0.58 -16.71 -0.70
CA LEU A 337 0.22 -15.56 -0.25
C LEU A 337 -0.30 -14.25 -0.86
N ASP A 338 -0.47 -14.21 -2.19
CA ASP A 338 -0.85 -13.00 -2.93
C ASP A 338 -2.22 -12.44 -2.51
N GLU A 339 -3.15 -13.31 -2.10
CA GLU A 339 -4.46 -12.94 -1.58
C GLU A 339 -4.44 -12.50 -0.10
N GLY A 340 -3.27 -12.48 0.54
CA GLY A 340 -3.13 -12.11 1.96
C GLY A 340 -3.71 -13.15 2.94
N ARG A 341 -3.99 -14.39 2.49
CA ARG A 341 -4.55 -15.44 3.34
C ARG A 341 -3.55 -15.94 4.38
N TRP A 342 -2.28 -16.07 3.97
CA TRP A 342 -1.21 -16.34 4.89
C TRP A 342 -1.04 -15.26 5.94
N ASP A 343 -1.18 -14.00 5.56
CA ASP A 343 -1.02 -12.88 6.50
C ASP A 343 -2.04 -12.95 7.64
N LYS A 344 -3.27 -13.39 7.36
CA LYS A 344 -4.31 -13.60 8.38
C LYS A 344 -3.89 -14.66 9.39
N VAL A 345 -3.41 -15.81 8.91
CA VAL A 345 -2.92 -16.90 9.78
C VAL A 345 -1.70 -16.42 10.55
N TYR A 346 -0.77 -15.80 9.87
CA TYR A 346 0.47 -15.32 10.45
C TYR A 346 0.25 -14.31 11.59
N HIS A 347 -0.69 -13.39 11.43
CA HIS A 347 -1.04 -12.43 12.49
C HIS A 347 -1.77 -13.07 13.69
N ALA A 348 -2.44 -14.20 13.47
CA ALA A 348 -3.12 -14.95 14.53
C ALA A 348 -2.18 -15.86 15.32
N LEU A 349 -1.00 -16.20 14.76
CA LEU A 349 -0.05 -17.11 15.39
C LEU A 349 0.54 -16.54 16.69
N GLN A 350 0.58 -17.40 17.69
CA GLN A 350 1.24 -17.14 18.96
C GLN A 350 2.30 -18.22 19.25
N PRO A 351 3.25 -17.96 20.14
CA PRO A 351 4.21 -18.99 20.57
C PRO A 351 3.50 -20.25 21.06
N GLY A 352 3.91 -21.41 20.55
CA GLY A 352 3.33 -22.71 20.88
C GLY A 352 2.26 -23.19 19.91
N ASP A 353 1.81 -22.37 18.95
CA ASP A 353 0.89 -22.79 17.88
C ASP A 353 1.58 -23.68 16.84
N PHE A 354 0.75 -24.40 16.08
CA PHE A 354 1.17 -25.27 14.99
C PHE A 354 0.54 -24.86 13.67
N VAL A 355 1.25 -25.06 12.57
CA VAL A 355 0.72 -24.87 11.21
C VAL A 355 1.03 -26.08 10.37
N LEU A 356 0.00 -26.72 9.80
CA LEU A 356 0.13 -27.73 8.76
C LEU A 356 -0.09 -27.10 7.40
N ILE A 357 0.86 -27.29 6.49
CA ILE A 357 0.90 -26.64 5.17
C ILE A 357 0.86 -27.72 4.09
N GLN A 358 -0.14 -27.66 3.21
CA GLN A 358 -0.23 -28.55 2.04
C GLN A 358 -0.68 -27.79 0.80
N PHE A 359 0.24 -27.61 -0.14
CA PHE A 359 0.01 -27.08 -1.48
C PHE A 359 0.66 -27.99 -2.53
N GLY A 360 0.38 -27.77 -3.82
CA GLY A 360 0.95 -28.50 -4.93
C GLY A 360 -0.02 -28.79 -6.07
N HIS A 361 -1.29 -29.11 -5.75
CA HIS A 361 -2.29 -29.46 -6.77
C HIS A 361 -2.64 -28.34 -7.75
N ASN A 362 -2.45 -27.10 -7.34
CA ASN A 362 -2.78 -25.90 -8.14
C ASN A 362 -1.53 -25.10 -8.56
N ASP A 363 -0.35 -25.58 -8.22
CA ASP A 363 0.90 -24.85 -8.36
C ASP A 363 1.56 -25.07 -9.73
N ALA A 364 1.02 -26.00 -10.53
CA ALA A 364 1.44 -26.24 -11.91
C ALA A 364 0.49 -25.58 -12.93
N GLY A 365 0.99 -25.33 -14.14
CA GLY A 365 0.25 -24.78 -15.27
C GLY A 365 0.64 -23.34 -15.59
N GLU A 366 -0.35 -22.53 -15.96
CA GLU A 366 -0.12 -21.16 -16.40
C GLU A 366 0.16 -20.22 -15.23
N ILE A 367 1.23 -19.43 -15.33
CA ILE A 367 1.66 -18.49 -14.30
C ILE A 367 0.86 -17.19 -14.36
N ASN A 368 0.65 -16.64 -15.56
CA ASN A 368 0.08 -15.31 -15.76
C ASN A 368 -1.20 -15.28 -16.61
N THR A 369 -1.57 -16.40 -17.23
CA THR A 369 -2.77 -16.53 -18.08
C THR A 369 -3.80 -17.47 -17.45
N GLY A 370 -4.98 -17.58 -18.01
CA GLY A 370 -6.02 -18.49 -17.55
C GLY A 370 -6.37 -18.30 -16.06
N LYS A 371 -6.22 -19.34 -15.25
CA LYS A 371 -6.40 -19.25 -13.78
C LYS A 371 -5.25 -18.53 -13.09
N ALA A 372 -4.10 -18.44 -13.75
CA ALA A 372 -2.92 -17.67 -13.35
C ALA A 372 -2.47 -17.97 -11.90
N ARG A 373 -2.38 -19.23 -11.55
CA ARG A 373 -2.10 -19.67 -10.18
C ARG A 373 -0.82 -20.48 -10.01
N ALA A 374 -0.20 -20.90 -11.11
CA ALA A 374 1.06 -21.63 -11.06
C ALA A 374 2.22 -20.76 -10.57
N GLU A 375 3.23 -21.42 -10.08
CA GLU A 375 4.51 -20.83 -9.66
C GLU A 375 5.67 -21.41 -10.45
N LEU A 376 6.88 -20.86 -10.27
CA LEU A 376 8.07 -21.41 -10.87
C LEU A 376 8.36 -22.80 -10.26
N PRO A 377 8.69 -23.81 -11.08
CA PRO A 377 9.01 -25.14 -10.55
C PRO A 377 10.37 -25.10 -9.85
N GLY A 378 10.46 -25.85 -8.76
CA GLY A 378 11.70 -26.03 -8.01
C GLY A 378 11.65 -25.54 -6.58
N SER A 379 12.78 -25.67 -5.89
CA SER A 379 13.00 -25.22 -4.52
C SER A 379 14.08 -24.14 -4.42
N GLY A 380 14.45 -23.54 -5.55
CA GLY A 380 15.44 -22.48 -5.61
C GLY A 380 14.91 -21.12 -5.15
N GLU A 381 15.78 -20.12 -5.20
CA GLU A 381 15.46 -18.73 -4.84
C GLU A 381 15.14 -17.87 -6.08
N GLU A 382 15.00 -18.49 -7.25
CA GLU A 382 14.67 -17.80 -8.48
C GLU A 382 13.27 -17.22 -8.41
N SER A 383 13.11 -16.03 -8.93
CA SER A 383 11.80 -15.42 -9.13
C SER A 383 11.76 -14.71 -10.49
N LYS A 384 10.56 -14.57 -11.03
CA LYS A 384 10.30 -13.88 -12.28
C LYS A 384 9.04 -13.06 -12.17
N VAL A 385 9.07 -11.85 -12.69
CA VAL A 385 7.92 -10.97 -12.73
C VAL A 385 7.12 -11.23 -13.99
N PHE A 386 5.82 -11.40 -13.85
CA PHE A 386 4.89 -11.62 -14.95
C PHE A 386 3.78 -10.56 -14.94
N LEU A 387 3.40 -10.09 -16.13
CA LEU A 387 2.19 -9.31 -16.28
C LEU A 387 0.99 -10.27 -16.29
N MET A 388 0.09 -10.08 -15.32
CA MET A 388 -1.10 -10.90 -15.18
C MET A 388 -2.15 -10.51 -16.21
N GLU A 389 -2.52 -11.42 -17.12
CA GLU A 389 -3.44 -11.15 -18.23
C GLU A 389 -4.79 -10.57 -17.76
N LYS A 390 -5.39 -11.15 -16.72
CA LYS A 390 -6.71 -10.73 -16.23
C LYS A 390 -6.73 -9.37 -15.55
N THR A 391 -5.67 -9.02 -14.83
CA THR A 391 -5.65 -7.82 -13.99
C THR A 391 -4.78 -6.73 -14.59
N GLY A 392 -3.87 -7.11 -15.49
CA GLY A 392 -2.85 -6.24 -16.02
C GLY A 392 -1.90 -5.70 -14.95
N LYS A 393 -1.78 -6.41 -13.85
CA LYS A 393 -0.83 -6.12 -12.77
C LYS A 393 0.36 -7.06 -12.89
N TYR A 394 1.54 -6.58 -12.48
CA TYR A 394 2.74 -7.41 -12.30
C TYR A 394 2.72 -8.07 -10.92
#